data_a46a18aebb43c6d58fb95c37e262aa67
#
_entry.id   a46a18aebb43c6d58fb95c37e262aa67
#
_cell.length_a   1.000
_cell.length_b   1.000
_cell.length_c   1.000
_cell.angle_alpha   90.00
_cell.angle_beta   90.00
_cell.angle_gamma   90.00
#
_symmetry.space_group_name_H-M   'P 1'
#
loop_
_entity.id
_entity.type
_entity.pdbx_description
1 polymer ?
#
loop_
_entity_poly.entity_id
_entity_poly.type
_entity_poly.pdbx_seq_one_letter_code
_entity_poly.pdbx_strand_id
1 'polypeptide(L)'
;RFVETNMSLPIAFGRTIENEVFMLDLATLPHLLMAGATGSGKSVGINTILTCLLYKCHPENIKFVLIDPKKIELALYRNIQNHFLATLPGAEEPIVTDTSKVLEVLNSVCKEMDARYELLKMAMVRDILSYNEKFKNGSLDTELQHRHLPYMVIVIDELADLMMTAGKAIEEPIARIAQLARAVGIHLVVATQRPSVNVITGTIKANFPARIAYQVASRIDSRTILDTMGADQLVGKGDMLFSGGGKMIRIQNAFVSTEEVERVNAFIGNQVGYNHPYHLPPPDDEEGAEVDPLEKGERDDLFEEAAKVVVLHQQGSVSLLQRKLKLGYNRAGRLIDQLYAAGVVGPYQGSTARDVLIETEDELSELIRELDTE
;
A
#
# COMPACT_ATOMS: atom_id res chain seq x y z
N ARG A 1 12.23 -10.11 -28.25
CA ARG A 1 12.77 -10.40 -26.88
C ARG A 1 11.80 -10.00 -25.78
N PHE A 2 11.32 -8.74 -25.73
CA PHE A 2 10.41 -8.30 -24.65
C PHE A 2 9.07 -9.04 -24.68
N VAL A 3 8.46 -9.22 -25.84
CA VAL A 3 7.17 -9.93 -26.00
C VAL A 3 7.31 -11.42 -25.66
N GLU A 4 8.44 -12.03 -25.98
CA GLU A 4 8.72 -13.47 -25.84
C GLU A 4 9.32 -13.86 -24.50
N THR A 5 9.60 -12.89 -23.61
CA THR A 5 10.22 -13.19 -22.32
C THR A 5 9.28 -13.94 -21.39
N ASN A 6 9.83 -14.87 -20.61
CA ASN A 6 9.13 -15.61 -19.55
C ASN A 6 9.17 -14.89 -18.20
N MET A 7 9.73 -13.66 -18.15
CA MET A 7 9.73 -12.85 -16.94
C MET A 7 8.31 -12.51 -16.51
N SER A 8 8.03 -12.55 -15.22
CA SER A 8 6.70 -12.25 -14.70
C SER A 8 6.39 -10.75 -14.77
N LEU A 9 7.35 -9.91 -14.41
CA LEU A 9 7.23 -8.44 -14.40
C LEU A 9 8.41 -7.79 -15.16
N PRO A 10 8.49 -7.96 -16.50
CA PRO A 10 9.64 -7.49 -17.26
C PRO A 10 9.61 -5.98 -17.45
N ILE A 11 10.76 -5.35 -17.26
CA ILE A 11 11.01 -3.95 -17.53
C ILE A 11 12.18 -3.84 -18.49
N ALA A 12 11.96 -3.29 -19.67
CA ALA A 12 12.99 -3.01 -20.67
C ALA A 12 13.46 -1.55 -20.48
N PHE A 13 14.50 -1.34 -19.68
CA PHE A 13 14.98 0.00 -19.39
C PHE A 13 15.65 0.70 -20.56
N GLY A 14 16.26 -0.02 -21.46
CA GLY A 14 16.95 0.57 -22.61
C GLY A 14 18.18 -0.22 -23.02
N ARG A 15 19.30 0.48 -23.26
CA ARG A 15 20.52 -0.16 -23.77
C ARG A 15 21.75 0.13 -22.92
N THR A 16 22.60 -0.87 -22.80
CA THR A 16 23.94 -0.74 -22.19
C THR A 16 24.88 0.01 -23.12
N ILE A 17 26.10 0.31 -22.65
CA ILE A 17 27.15 0.91 -23.47
C ILE A 17 27.62 0.00 -24.61
N GLU A 18 27.45 -1.32 -24.47
CA GLU A 18 27.70 -2.32 -25.53
C GLU A 18 26.52 -2.44 -26.51
N ASN A 19 25.53 -1.55 -26.43
CA ASN A 19 24.33 -1.55 -27.24
C ASN A 19 23.41 -2.79 -27.06
N GLU A 20 23.55 -3.50 -25.96
CA GLU A 20 22.67 -4.61 -25.60
C GLU A 20 21.38 -4.12 -24.91
N VAL A 21 20.27 -4.76 -25.19
CA VAL A 21 18.98 -4.46 -24.50
C VAL A 21 19.06 -4.96 -23.07
N PHE A 22 18.93 -4.04 -22.12
CA PHE A 22 18.88 -4.36 -20.70
C PHE A 22 17.43 -4.54 -20.25
N MET A 23 17.12 -5.70 -19.73
CA MET A 23 15.83 -6.03 -19.16
C MET A 23 15.99 -6.54 -17.72
N LEU A 24 15.07 -6.13 -16.87
CA LEU A 24 14.96 -6.49 -15.47
C LEU A 24 13.60 -7.18 -15.23
N ASP A 25 13.58 -8.23 -14.42
CA ASP A 25 12.32 -8.77 -13.88
C ASP A 25 12.11 -8.26 -12.45
N LEU A 26 11.11 -7.41 -12.24
CA LEU A 26 10.80 -6.85 -10.92
C LEU A 26 10.37 -7.95 -9.92
N ALA A 27 9.84 -9.08 -10.38
CA ALA A 27 9.51 -10.22 -9.52
C ALA A 27 10.75 -10.88 -8.90
N THR A 28 11.89 -10.85 -9.61
CA THR A 28 13.17 -11.42 -9.12
C THR A 28 13.99 -10.42 -8.31
N LEU A 29 13.94 -9.14 -8.66
CA LEU A 29 14.52 -8.01 -7.90
C LEU A 29 13.36 -7.18 -7.34
N PRO A 30 12.81 -7.57 -6.19
CA PRO A 30 11.43 -7.23 -5.80
C PRO A 30 11.19 -5.76 -5.49
N HIS A 31 12.23 -5.02 -5.14
CA HIS A 31 12.12 -3.62 -4.73
C HIS A 31 13.21 -2.81 -5.41
N LEU A 32 12.79 -1.69 -5.99
CA LEU A 32 13.64 -0.81 -6.77
C LEU A 32 13.66 0.59 -6.17
N LEU A 33 14.84 1.07 -5.83
CA LEU A 33 15.09 2.45 -5.44
C LEU A 33 15.61 3.24 -6.65
N MET A 34 15.00 4.36 -6.94
CA MET A 34 15.40 5.24 -8.04
C MET A 34 15.67 6.65 -7.52
N ALA A 35 16.81 7.22 -7.87
CA ALA A 35 17.09 8.60 -7.48
C ALA A 35 17.85 9.36 -8.58
N GLY A 36 17.68 10.69 -8.58
CA GLY A 36 18.36 11.56 -9.54
C GLY A 36 17.86 13.01 -9.45
N ALA A 37 18.64 13.94 -9.91
CA ALA A 37 18.27 15.36 -9.93
C ALA A 37 17.06 15.61 -10.87
N THR A 38 16.39 16.73 -10.68
CA THR A 38 15.32 17.19 -11.58
C THR A 38 15.85 17.26 -13.02
N GLY A 39 15.09 16.73 -13.97
CA GLY A 39 15.48 16.71 -15.39
C GLY A 39 16.50 15.64 -15.77
N SER A 40 16.96 14.80 -14.84
CA SER A 40 17.92 13.72 -15.11
C SER A 40 17.33 12.53 -15.89
N GLY A 41 16.00 12.40 -15.95
CA GLY A 41 15.29 11.32 -16.61
C GLY A 41 14.54 10.35 -15.66
N LYS A 42 14.50 10.64 -14.34
CA LYS A 42 13.82 9.80 -13.32
C LYS A 42 12.35 9.55 -13.65
N SER A 43 11.58 10.59 -13.95
CA SER A 43 10.15 10.47 -14.28
C SER A 43 9.92 9.68 -15.56
N VAL A 44 10.79 9.85 -16.57
CA VAL A 44 10.76 9.00 -17.77
C VAL A 44 11.04 7.54 -17.42
N GLY A 45 11.95 7.27 -16.49
CA GLY A 45 12.21 5.91 -15.98
C GLY A 45 11.00 5.27 -15.29
N ILE A 46 10.26 6.04 -14.49
CA ILE A 46 9.00 5.57 -13.89
C ILE A 46 7.98 5.23 -14.98
N ASN A 47 7.83 6.13 -15.98
CA ASN A 47 6.94 5.89 -17.11
C ASN A 47 7.38 4.67 -17.92
N THR A 48 8.69 4.44 -18.09
CA THR A 48 9.22 3.21 -18.73
C THR A 48 8.78 1.96 -17.98
N ILE A 49 8.87 1.94 -16.65
CA ILE A 49 8.46 0.82 -15.81
C ILE A 49 6.96 0.55 -16.00
N LEU A 50 6.13 1.56 -15.77
CA LEU A 50 4.68 1.43 -15.85
C LEU A 50 4.23 1.01 -17.26
N THR A 51 4.75 1.65 -18.30
CA THR A 51 4.43 1.33 -19.69
C THR A 51 4.83 -0.12 -20.03
N CYS A 52 6.01 -0.58 -19.64
CA CYS A 52 6.42 -1.97 -19.86
C CYS A 52 5.45 -2.95 -19.20
N LEU A 53 5.05 -2.71 -17.97
CA LEU A 53 4.14 -3.58 -17.22
C LEU A 53 2.72 -3.54 -17.82
N LEU A 54 2.22 -2.38 -18.25
CA LEU A 54 0.93 -2.24 -18.95
C LEU A 54 0.90 -2.98 -20.28
N TYR A 55 2.01 -3.00 -21.03
CA TYR A 55 2.12 -3.75 -22.29
C TYR A 55 2.21 -5.26 -22.10
N LYS A 56 2.81 -5.70 -21.00
CA LYS A 56 3.09 -7.14 -20.81
C LYS A 56 2.01 -7.86 -20.01
N CYS A 57 1.42 -7.20 -19.03
CA CYS A 57 0.57 -7.86 -18.04
C CYS A 57 -0.90 -7.56 -18.29
N HIS A 58 -1.75 -8.58 -18.18
CA HIS A 58 -3.19 -8.40 -18.16
C HIS A 58 -3.62 -7.78 -16.80
N PRO A 59 -4.65 -6.91 -16.76
CA PRO A 59 -5.10 -6.27 -15.51
C PRO A 59 -5.55 -7.27 -14.41
N GLU A 60 -5.91 -8.48 -14.77
CA GLU A 60 -6.17 -9.56 -13.81
C GLU A 60 -4.91 -9.97 -13.03
N ASN A 61 -3.73 -9.87 -13.65
CA ASN A 61 -2.47 -10.37 -13.11
C ASN A 61 -1.61 -9.31 -12.43
N ILE A 62 -1.95 -8.02 -12.57
CA ILE A 62 -1.19 -6.92 -11.95
C ILE A 62 -2.10 -5.78 -11.54
N LYS A 63 -1.78 -5.19 -10.38
CA LYS A 63 -2.41 -3.96 -9.88
C LYS A 63 -1.35 -2.97 -9.42
N PHE A 64 -1.63 -1.68 -9.56
CA PHE A 64 -0.75 -0.59 -9.15
C PHE A 64 -1.38 0.20 -8.01
N VAL A 65 -0.57 0.52 -6.99
CA VAL A 65 -0.85 1.56 -6.00
C VAL A 65 0.06 2.73 -6.34
N LEU A 66 -0.52 3.85 -6.76
CA LEU A 66 0.22 5.02 -7.21
C LEU A 66 0.17 6.13 -6.16
N ILE A 67 1.35 6.59 -5.73
CA ILE A 67 1.52 7.63 -4.70
C ILE A 67 2.32 8.77 -5.32
N ASP A 68 1.66 9.92 -5.49
CA ASP A 68 2.22 11.13 -6.09
C ASP A 68 1.87 12.37 -5.26
N PRO A 69 2.67 12.72 -4.24
CA PRO A 69 2.42 13.88 -3.39
C PRO A 69 2.40 15.21 -4.16
N LYS A 70 3.05 15.25 -5.33
CA LYS A 70 3.14 16.46 -6.17
C LYS A 70 1.99 16.63 -7.15
N LYS A 71 1.17 15.60 -7.38
CA LYS A 71 0.02 15.59 -8.30
C LYS A 71 0.39 15.86 -9.77
N ILE A 72 1.57 15.49 -10.21
CA ILE A 72 2.10 15.87 -11.53
C ILE A 72 2.42 14.65 -12.38
N GLU A 73 3.28 13.76 -11.87
CA GLU A 73 3.91 12.72 -12.69
C GLU A 73 2.99 11.52 -12.94
N LEU A 74 2.26 11.08 -11.91
CA LEU A 74 1.40 9.90 -12.00
C LEU A 74 -0.06 10.21 -12.34
N ALA A 75 -0.46 11.48 -12.39
CA ALA A 75 -1.82 11.90 -12.73
C ALA A 75 -2.30 11.36 -14.09
N LEU A 76 -1.37 11.11 -15.03
CA LEU A 76 -1.64 10.55 -16.35
C LEU A 76 -2.29 9.15 -16.31
N TYR A 77 -2.09 8.41 -15.23
CA TYR A 77 -2.59 7.03 -15.06
C TYR A 77 -4.00 6.93 -14.48
N ARG A 78 -4.67 8.05 -14.21
CA ARG A 78 -6.04 8.07 -13.65
C ARG A 78 -7.04 7.29 -14.51
N ASN A 79 -6.92 7.37 -15.83
CA ASN A 79 -7.87 6.75 -16.78
C ASN A 79 -7.87 5.22 -16.75
N ILE A 80 -6.84 4.59 -16.18
CA ILE A 80 -6.77 3.13 -16.08
C ILE A 80 -7.24 2.58 -14.72
N GLN A 81 -7.91 3.41 -13.91
CA GLN A 81 -8.31 3.05 -12.55
C GLN A 81 -9.09 1.73 -12.48
N ASN A 82 -10.10 1.55 -13.33
CA ASN A 82 -10.95 0.36 -13.32
C ASN A 82 -10.30 -0.88 -13.95
N HIS A 83 -9.07 -0.77 -14.42
CA HIS A 83 -8.31 -1.88 -15.00
C HIS A 83 -7.15 -2.29 -14.08
N PHE A 84 -6.31 -1.32 -13.74
CA PHE A 84 -5.00 -1.59 -13.16
C PHE A 84 -4.78 -1.01 -11.76
N LEU A 85 -5.62 -0.06 -11.28
CA LEU A 85 -5.33 0.58 -9.99
C LEU A 85 -5.95 -0.17 -8.82
N ALA A 86 -5.23 -0.13 -7.69
CA ALA A 86 -5.68 -0.57 -6.40
C ALA A 86 -5.81 0.65 -5.46
N THR A 87 -6.96 0.77 -4.79
CA THR A 87 -7.31 1.92 -3.96
C THR A 87 -7.91 1.47 -2.64
N LEU A 88 -7.94 2.34 -1.65
CA LEU A 88 -8.78 2.13 -0.47
C LEU A 88 -10.26 2.17 -0.87
N PRO A 89 -11.13 1.44 -0.18
CA PRO A 89 -12.57 1.58 -0.33
C PRO A 89 -13.00 3.04 -0.10
N GLY A 90 -13.92 3.56 -0.92
CA GLY A 90 -14.42 4.93 -0.78
C GLY A 90 -13.41 6.05 -1.14
N ALA A 91 -12.25 5.72 -1.67
CA ALA A 91 -11.28 6.74 -2.08
C ALA A 91 -11.83 7.62 -3.22
N GLU A 92 -11.84 8.94 -3.03
CA GLU A 92 -12.28 9.91 -4.03
C GLU A 92 -11.35 9.98 -5.25
N GLU A 93 -10.06 9.76 -5.01
CA GLU A 93 -8.99 9.85 -6.01
C GLU A 93 -8.29 8.48 -6.13
N PRO A 94 -8.10 7.96 -7.36
CA PRO A 94 -7.46 6.67 -7.56
C PRO A 94 -5.93 6.70 -7.36
N ILE A 95 -5.33 7.90 -7.31
CA ILE A 95 -3.91 8.13 -7.06
C ILE A 95 -3.80 8.86 -5.73
N VAL A 96 -2.96 8.34 -4.85
CA VAL A 96 -2.79 8.88 -3.50
C VAL A 96 -1.92 10.13 -3.56
N THR A 97 -2.51 11.27 -3.26
CA THR A 97 -1.83 12.58 -3.34
C THR A 97 -1.69 13.26 -1.98
N ASP A 98 -2.52 12.86 -1.01
CA ASP A 98 -2.47 13.36 0.35
C ASP A 98 -1.52 12.51 1.19
N THR A 99 -0.52 13.15 1.79
CA THR A 99 0.50 12.48 2.62
C THR A 99 -0.08 11.82 3.87
N SER A 100 -1.20 12.31 4.40
CA SER A 100 -1.91 11.67 5.53
C SER A 100 -2.48 10.31 5.12
N LYS A 101 -3.07 10.22 3.92
CA LYS A 101 -3.64 8.97 3.37
C LYS A 101 -2.57 7.97 2.93
N VAL A 102 -1.33 8.40 2.68
CA VAL A 102 -0.25 7.48 2.29
C VAL A 102 0.02 6.45 3.38
N LEU A 103 0.01 6.85 4.66
CA LEU A 103 0.23 5.93 5.77
C LEU A 103 -0.89 4.87 5.84
N GLU A 104 -2.14 5.29 5.70
CA GLU A 104 -3.30 4.39 5.65
C GLU A 104 -3.18 3.37 4.51
N VAL A 105 -2.83 3.84 3.30
CA VAL A 105 -2.64 2.97 2.13
C VAL A 105 -1.48 1.98 2.34
N LEU A 106 -0.35 2.42 2.89
CA LEU A 106 0.78 1.52 3.16
C LEU A 106 0.45 0.48 4.23
N ASN A 107 -0.29 0.85 5.28
CA ASN A 107 -0.77 -0.07 6.29
C ASN A 107 -1.77 -1.07 5.70
N SER A 108 -2.67 -0.61 4.84
CA SER A 108 -3.59 -1.47 4.10
C SER A 108 -2.85 -2.47 3.18
N VAL A 109 -1.78 -2.05 2.51
CA VAL A 109 -0.90 -2.97 1.76
C VAL A 109 -0.23 -3.99 2.68
N CYS A 110 0.17 -3.61 3.90
CA CYS A 110 0.71 -4.56 4.88
C CYS A 110 -0.35 -5.60 5.29
N LYS A 111 -1.61 -5.19 5.48
CA LYS A 111 -2.72 -6.13 5.75
C LYS A 111 -2.95 -7.10 4.58
N GLU A 112 -2.98 -6.58 3.34
CA GLU A 112 -3.08 -7.42 2.14
C GLU A 112 -1.92 -8.43 2.06
N MET A 113 -0.70 -8.00 2.40
CA MET A 113 0.47 -8.87 2.48
C MET A 113 0.26 -10.00 3.49
N ASP A 114 -0.21 -9.69 4.69
CA ASP A 114 -0.44 -10.69 5.75
C ASP A 114 -1.57 -11.65 5.35
N ALA A 115 -2.67 -11.15 4.79
CA ALA A 115 -3.77 -11.97 4.28
C ALA A 115 -3.30 -12.93 3.18
N ARG A 116 -2.44 -12.47 2.27
CA ARG A 116 -1.84 -13.33 1.24
C ARG A 116 -0.96 -14.42 1.83
N TYR A 117 -0.19 -14.13 2.89
CA TYR A 117 0.60 -15.15 3.59
C TYR A 117 -0.28 -16.24 4.18
N GLU A 118 -1.41 -15.92 4.79
CA GLU A 118 -2.36 -16.93 5.28
C GLU A 118 -2.94 -17.77 4.14
N LEU A 119 -3.28 -17.17 2.99
CA LEU A 119 -3.73 -17.91 1.80
C LEU A 119 -2.65 -18.87 1.26
N LEU A 120 -1.38 -18.42 1.17
CA LEU A 120 -0.26 -19.26 0.75
C LEU A 120 -0.06 -20.45 1.72
N LYS A 121 -0.16 -20.18 3.02
CA LYS A 121 -0.04 -21.19 4.09
C LYS A 121 -1.16 -22.22 4.00
N MET A 122 -2.42 -21.80 3.85
CA MET A 122 -3.55 -22.70 3.65
C MET A 122 -3.39 -23.55 2.37
N ALA A 123 -2.89 -22.96 1.30
CA ALA A 123 -2.59 -23.66 0.05
C ALA A 123 -1.33 -24.54 0.11
N MET A 124 -0.56 -24.50 1.22
CA MET A 124 0.72 -25.20 1.37
C MET A 124 1.72 -24.91 0.24
N VAL A 125 1.88 -23.63 -0.12
CA VAL A 125 2.83 -23.15 -1.13
C VAL A 125 3.71 -22.04 -0.56
N ARG A 126 4.83 -21.72 -1.26
CA ARG A 126 5.83 -20.76 -0.77
C ARG A 126 5.80 -19.41 -1.49
N ASP A 127 5.14 -19.33 -2.62
CA ASP A 127 5.15 -18.14 -3.46
C ASP A 127 3.85 -17.99 -4.28
N ILE A 128 3.63 -16.78 -4.77
CA ILE A 128 2.44 -16.39 -5.53
C ILE A 128 2.30 -17.16 -6.85
N LEU A 129 3.39 -17.53 -7.52
CA LEU A 129 3.33 -18.28 -8.78
C LEU A 129 2.74 -19.66 -8.56
N SER A 130 3.29 -20.40 -7.59
CA SER A 130 2.79 -21.73 -7.19
C SER A 130 1.35 -21.67 -6.68
N TYR A 131 0.99 -20.59 -5.98
CA TYR A 131 -0.38 -20.36 -5.51
C TYR A 131 -1.35 -20.17 -6.67
N ASN A 132 -1.06 -19.24 -7.57
CA ASN A 132 -1.92 -18.94 -8.72
C ASN A 132 -2.01 -20.13 -9.69
N GLU A 133 -0.98 -20.95 -9.81
CA GLU A 133 -1.02 -22.19 -10.59
C GLU A 133 -2.03 -23.18 -9.99
N LYS A 134 -1.99 -23.42 -8.67
CA LYS A 134 -2.97 -24.25 -7.97
C LYS A 134 -4.39 -23.70 -8.10
N PHE A 135 -4.56 -22.37 -7.99
CA PHE A 135 -5.86 -21.73 -8.14
C PHE A 135 -6.43 -21.94 -9.56
N LYS A 136 -5.62 -21.71 -10.60
CA LYS A 136 -6.03 -21.93 -12.00
C LYS A 136 -6.40 -23.38 -12.31
N ASN A 137 -5.75 -24.32 -11.68
CA ASN A 137 -6.01 -25.75 -11.85
C ASN A 137 -7.23 -26.25 -11.02
N GLY A 138 -7.95 -25.35 -10.34
CA GLY A 138 -9.11 -25.69 -9.52
C GLY A 138 -8.76 -26.51 -8.27
N SER A 139 -7.51 -26.50 -7.81
CA SER A 139 -7.03 -27.26 -6.65
C SER A 139 -7.27 -26.53 -5.31
N LEU A 140 -7.79 -25.30 -5.35
CA LEU A 140 -8.06 -24.48 -4.17
C LEU A 140 -9.57 -24.20 -4.08
N ASP A 141 -10.13 -24.37 -2.88
CA ASP A 141 -11.54 -24.17 -2.61
C ASP A 141 -11.84 -22.67 -2.45
N THR A 142 -12.75 -22.15 -3.25
CA THR A 142 -13.21 -20.75 -3.18
C THR A 142 -14.08 -20.47 -1.94
N GLU A 143 -14.72 -21.48 -1.34
CA GLU A 143 -15.45 -21.32 -0.08
C GLU A 143 -14.52 -20.99 1.10
N LEU A 144 -13.24 -21.38 1.00
CA LEU A 144 -12.16 -21.02 1.93
C LEU A 144 -11.51 -19.67 1.60
N GLN A 145 -12.20 -18.78 0.87
CA GLN A 145 -11.75 -17.45 0.45
C GLN A 145 -10.51 -17.46 -0.47
N HIS A 146 -10.15 -18.60 -1.06
CA HIS A 146 -9.12 -18.62 -2.07
C HIS A 146 -9.54 -17.83 -3.31
N ARG A 147 -8.65 -16.97 -3.79
CA ARG A 147 -8.86 -16.08 -4.94
C ARG A 147 -7.59 -15.99 -5.77
N HIS A 148 -7.71 -15.58 -7.03
CA HIS A 148 -6.54 -15.22 -7.81
C HIS A 148 -5.82 -14.02 -7.17
N LEU A 149 -4.50 -14.10 -7.03
CA LEU A 149 -3.67 -13.05 -6.44
C LEU A 149 -2.91 -12.30 -7.56
N PRO A 150 -3.30 -11.08 -7.93
CA PRO A 150 -2.50 -10.28 -8.85
C PRO A 150 -1.18 -9.85 -8.20
N TYR A 151 -0.13 -9.69 -8.98
CA TYR A 151 1.02 -8.91 -8.54
C TYR A 151 0.57 -7.50 -8.17
N MET A 152 1.18 -6.91 -7.15
CA MET A 152 0.91 -5.54 -6.75
C MET A 152 2.19 -4.73 -6.77
N VAL A 153 2.19 -3.63 -7.52
CA VAL A 153 3.34 -2.74 -7.63
C VAL A 153 2.98 -1.38 -7.05
N ILE A 154 3.61 -1.04 -5.94
CA ILE A 154 3.46 0.26 -5.28
C ILE A 154 4.52 1.20 -5.86
N VAL A 155 4.12 2.32 -6.44
CA VAL A 155 5.00 3.32 -7.01
C VAL A 155 4.91 4.60 -6.20
N ILE A 156 6.04 5.03 -5.65
CA ILE A 156 6.18 6.30 -4.91
C ILE A 156 7.09 7.21 -5.74
N ASP A 157 6.54 8.29 -6.31
CA ASP A 157 7.31 9.21 -7.16
C ASP A 157 8.31 10.06 -6.37
N GLU A 158 7.95 10.49 -5.15
CA GLU A 158 8.83 11.35 -4.34
C GLU A 158 8.81 10.93 -2.86
N LEU A 159 9.75 10.07 -2.48
CA LEU A 159 9.91 9.63 -1.11
C LEU A 159 10.28 10.77 -0.17
N ALA A 160 11.05 11.78 -0.64
CA ALA A 160 11.51 12.85 0.22
C ALA A 160 10.35 13.65 0.83
N ASP A 161 9.29 13.90 0.06
CA ASP A 161 8.14 14.66 0.55
C ASP A 161 7.39 13.88 1.66
N LEU A 162 7.33 12.57 1.57
CA LEU A 162 6.75 11.69 2.60
C LEU A 162 7.63 11.64 3.85
N MET A 163 8.95 11.46 3.67
CA MET A 163 9.89 11.39 4.79
C MET A 163 9.99 12.70 5.56
N MET A 164 9.83 13.85 4.90
CA MET A 164 9.82 15.17 5.54
C MET A 164 8.54 15.42 6.35
N THR A 165 7.42 14.80 5.96
CA THR A 165 6.12 15.01 6.61
C THR A 165 5.90 14.03 7.77
N ALA A 166 6.13 12.75 7.56
CA ALA A 166 5.80 11.68 8.50
C ALA A 166 7.00 10.80 8.91
N GLY A 167 8.17 10.99 8.32
CA GLY A 167 9.43 10.38 8.72
C GLY A 167 9.35 8.87 9.01
N LYS A 168 9.60 8.50 10.28
CA LYS A 168 9.62 7.09 10.69
C LYS A 168 8.29 6.36 10.49
N ALA A 169 7.16 7.05 10.60
CA ALA A 169 5.85 6.44 10.42
C ALA A 169 5.64 5.90 9.00
N ILE A 170 6.25 6.56 8.00
CA ILE A 170 6.24 6.08 6.59
C ILE A 170 7.36 5.07 6.35
N GLU A 171 8.54 5.24 6.97
CA GLU A 171 9.66 4.31 6.80
C GLU A 171 9.33 2.90 7.26
N GLU A 172 8.60 2.75 8.36
CA GLU A 172 8.27 1.46 8.97
C GLU A 172 7.46 0.54 8.04
N PRO A 173 6.28 0.93 7.50
CA PRO A 173 5.54 0.08 6.57
C PRO A 173 6.29 -0.16 5.26
N ILE A 174 7.05 0.81 4.73
CA ILE A 174 7.91 0.60 3.56
C ILE A 174 8.95 -0.49 3.83
N ALA A 175 9.63 -0.42 4.97
CA ALA A 175 10.64 -1.41 5.36
C ALA A 175 9.99 -2.79 5.54
N ARG A 176 8.82 -2.89 6.19
CA ARG A 176 8.09 -4.15 6.38
C ARG A 176 7.70 -4.80 5.05
N ILE A 177 7.13 -4.02 4.13
CA ILE A 177 6.80 -4.51 2.79
C ILE A 177 8.08 -4.96 2.07
N ALA A 178 9.15 -4.15 2.10
CA ALA A 178 10.38 -4.47 1.40
C ALA A 178 11.09 -5.73 1.95
N GLN A 179 10.89 -6.06 3.23
CA GLN A 179 11.46 -7.27 3.85
C GLN A 179 10.66 -8.53 3.53
N LEU A 180 9.34 -8.44 3.51
CA LEU A 180 8.47 -9.61 3.56
C LEU A 180 7.66 -9.83 2.28
N ALA A 181 7.37 -8.83 1.48
CA ALA A 181 6.32 -8.90 0.47
C ALA A 181 6.68 -9.66 -0.82
N ARG A 182 7.95 -10.01 -1.05
CA ARG A 182 8.41 -10.68 -2.28
C ARG A 182 7.64 -11.95 -2.60
N ALA A 183 7.51 -12.83 -1.60
CA ALA A 183 6.88 -14.14 -1.80
C ALA A 183 5.40 -14.04 -2.17
N VAL A 184 4.72 -13.02 -1.68
CA VAL A 184 3.29 -12.77 -1.93
C VAL A 184 3.03 -11.85 -3.13
N GLY A 185 4.08 -11.52 -3.92
CA GLY A 185 3.95 -10.78 -5.17
C GLY A 185 3.65 -9.29 -5.01
N ILE A 186 4.12 -8.67 -3.93
CA ILE A 186 4.00 -7.23 -3.70
C ILE A 186 5.38 -6.59 -3.84
N HIS A 187 5.49 -5.54 -4.65
CA HIS A 187 6.75 -4.91 -5.03
C HIS A 187 6.70 -3.41 -4.86
N LEU A 188 7.83 -2.81 -4.49
CA LEU A 188 7.99 -1.36 -4.31
C LEU A 188 8.90 -0.79 -5.41
N VAL A 189 8.45 0.30 -6.03
CA VAL A 189 9.27 1.20 -6.83
C VAL A 189 9.26 2.55 -6.14
N VAL A 190 10.35 2.90 -5.49
CA VAL A 190 10.45 4.12 -4.69
C VAL A 190 11.42 5.07 -5.34
N ALA A 191 10.96 6.28 -5.63
CA ALA A 191 11.77 7.27 -6.30
C ALA A 191 11.94 8.55 -5.47
N THR A 192 13.03 9.30 -5.70
CA THR A 192 13.27 10.61 -5.08
C THR A 192 14.17 11.49 -5.94
N GLN A 193 13.90 12.79 -5.92
CA GLN A 193 14.78 13.82 -6.50
C GLN A 193 15.76 14.40 -5.47
N ARG A 194 15.62 14.01 -4.19
CA ARG A 194 16.45 14.51 -3.07
C ARG A 194 17.20 13.35 -2.39
N PRO A 195 18.31 12.88 -2.98
CA PRO A 195 19.06 11.74 -2.48
C PRO A 195 19.91 12.08 -1.24
N SER A 196 19.28 12.49 -0.15
CA SER A 196 19.95 12.76 1.11
C SER A 196 19.89 11.55 2.05
N VAL A 197 20.79 11.49 3.04
CA VAL A 197 20.82 10.42 4.05
C VAL A 197 19.58 10.38 4.94
N ASN A 198 18.85 11.49 5.04
CA ASN A 198 17.59 11.57 5.78
C ASN A 198 16.40 10.99 4.99
N VAL A 199 16.54 10.85 3.68
CA VAL A 199 15.53 10.29 2.77
C VAL A 199 15.88 8.84 2.44
N ILE A 200 17.11 8.60 1.99
CA ILE A 200 17.65 7.27 1.69
C ILE A 200 18.43 6.79 2.92
N THR A 201 17.68 6.38 3.93
CA THR A 201 18.23 5.90 5.20
C THR A 201 18.94 4.55 5.08
N GLY A 202 19.65 4.16 6.13
CA GLY A 202 20.24 2.81 6.21
C GLY A 202 19.21 1.70 6.09
N THR A 203 18.03 1.88 6.70
CA THR A 203 16.90 0.94 6.63
C THR A 203 16.39 0.78 5.20
N ILE A 204 16.17 1.89 4.48
CA ILE A 204 15.76 1.87 3.07
C ILE A 204 16.81 1.15 2.23
N LYS A 205 18.10 1.52 2.34
CA LYS A 205 19.17 0.88 1.55
C LYS A 205 19.32 -0.61 1.79
N ALA A 206 19.16 -1.06 3.03
CA ALA A 206 19.27 -2.48 3.37
C ALA A 206 18.16 -3.33 2.71
N ASN A 207 17.00 -2.76 2.47
CA ASN A 207 15.83 -3.47 1.95
C ASN A 207 15.60 -3.28 0.43
N PHE A 208 16.37 -2.38 -0.22
CA PHE A 208 16.30 -2.15 -1.65
C PHE A 208 17.60 -2.61 -2.33
N PRO A 209 17.68 -3.89 -2.74
CA PRO A 209 18.89 -4.46 -3.34
C PRO A 209 19.12 -3.99 -4.78
N ALA A 210 18.06 -3.59 -5.48
CA ALA A 210 18.14 -2.99 -6.81
C ALA A 210 18.04 -1.47 -6.72
N ARG A 211 19.03 -0.76 -7.27
CA ARG A 211 19.07 0.69 -7.20
C ARG A 211 19.43 1.28 -8.55
N ILE A 212 18.77 2.36 -8.90
CA ILE A 212 19.05 3.17 -10.10
C ILE A 212 19.41 4.58 -9.66
N ALA A 213 20.56 5.05 -10.11
CA ALA A 213 20.93 6.45 -10.01
C ALA A 213 20.96 7.07 -11.40
N TYR A 214 20.11 8.05 -11.62
CA TYR A 214 20.25 9.01 -12.71
C TYR A 214 21.28 10.05 -12.33
N GLN A 215 21.56 11.01 -13.23
CA GLN A 215 22.48 12.08 -12.94
C GLN A 215 22.14 12.81 -11.63
N VAL A 216 23.15 13.04 -10.79
CA VAL A 216 23.07 13.77 -9.53
C VAL A 216 24.10 14.91 -9.51
N ALA A 217 23.88 15.89 -8.62
CA ALA A 217 24.74 17.08 -8.54
C ALA A 217 26.10 16.82 -7.89
N SER A 218 26.20 15.82 -7.00
CA SER A 218 27.39 15.60 -6.21
C SER A 218 27.80 14.14 -6.09
N ARG A 219 29.10 13.91 -5.78
CA ARG A 219 29.62 12.57 -5.43
C ARG A 219 29.00 12.01 -4.16
N ILE A 220 28.58 12.89 -3.24
CA ILE A 220 27.93 12.50 -1.99
C ILE A 220 26.58 11.89 -2.30
N ASP A 221 25.81 12.51 -3.21
CA ASP A 221 24.50 11.98 -3.63
C ASP A 221 24.64 10.61 -4.30
N SER A 222 25.67 10.45 -5.17
CA SER A 222 25.95 9.14 -5.77
C SER A 222 26.22 8.07 -4.71
N ARG A 223 27.03 8.36 -3.70
CA ARG A 223 27.29 7.43 -2.59
C ARG A 223 26.05 7.17 -1.76
N THR A 224 25.21 8.16 -1.54
CA THR A 224 23.96 7.96 -0.79
C THR A 224 23.05 6.96 -1.48
N ILE A 225 22.98 6.97 -2.81
CA ILE A 225 22.13 6.05 -3.58
C ILE A 225 22.82 4.67 -3.75
N LEU A 226 24.05 4.68 -4.30
CA LEU A 226 24.70 3.48 -4.83
C LEU A 226 25.79 2.88 -3.91
N ASP A 227 26.10 3.54 -2.80
CA ASP A 227 27.29 3.26 -1.96
C ASP A 227 28.64 3.45 -2.70
N THR A 228 28.61 4.01 -3.93
CA THR A 228 29.77 4.31 -4.76
C THR A 228 29.61 5.62 -5.52
N MET A 229 30.68 6.12 -6.09
CA MET A 229 30.69 7.30 -6.97
C MET A 229 30.32 6.91 -8.40
N GLY A 230 29.99 7.91 -9.24
CA GLY A 230 29.80 7.75 -10.68
C GLY A 230 28.52 8.38 -11.23
N ALA A 231 27.46 8.48 -10.43
CA ALA A 231 26.21 9.09 -10.89
C ALA A 231 26.35 10.63 -11.10
N ASP A 232 27.33 11.27 -10.46
CA ASP A 232 27.71 12.66 -10.68
C ASP A 232 28.37 12.92 -12.05
N GLN A 233 28.80 11.87 -12.73
CA GLN A 233 29.46 11.93 -14.05
C GLN A 233 28.53 11.52 -15.20
N LEU A 234 27.28 11.21 -14.92
CA LEU A 234 26.29 10.89 -15.95
C LEU A 234 25.90 12.15 -16.74
N VAL A 235 25.49 11.92 -17.99
CA VAL A 235 25.17 13.00 -18.93
C VAL A 235 23.78 13.60 -18.71
N GLY A 236 22.91 12.87 -17.96
CA GLY A 236 21.49 13.22 -17.83
C GLY A 236 20.63 12.65 -18.96
N LYS A 237 19.38 13.13 -19.07
CA LYS A 237 18.43 12.69 -20.11
C LYS A 237 18.26 11.17 -20.21
N GLY A 238 18.20 10.50 -19.06
CA GLY A 238 17.99 9.05 -18.98
C GLY A 238 19.28 8.22 -18.92
N ASP A 239 20.46 8.84 -18.95
CA ASP A 239 21.72 8.15 -18.63
C ASP A 239 21.72 7.77 -17.14
N MET A 240 21.86 6.50 -16.83
CA MET A 240 21.73 5.99 -15.48
C MET A 240 22.71 4.87 -15.15
N LEU A 241 23.00 4.70 -13.86
CA LEU A 241 23.70 3.55 -13.30
C LEU A 241 22.69 2.65 -12.59
N PHE A 242 22.68 1.38 -12.98
CA PHE A 242 21.95 0.33 -12.27
C PHE A 242 22.92 -0.45 -11.38
N SER A 243 22.54 -0.63 -10.12
CA SER A 243 23.22 -1.49 -9.15
C SER A 243 22.26 -2.58 -8.69
N GLY A 244 22.63 -3.82 -8.91
CA GLY A 244 21.82 -4.99 -8.50
C GLY A 244 22.56 -6.31 -8.75
N GLY A 245 22.36 -7.31 -7.88
CA GLY A 245 23.01 -8.59 -8.00
C GLY A 245 24.54 -8.55 -7.97
N GLY A 246 25.13 -7.56 -7.29
CA GLY A 246 26.57 -7.36 -7.20
C GLY A 246 27.23 -6.77 -8.46
N LYS A 247 26.43 -6.29 -9.42
CA LYS A 247 26.91 -5.67 -10.67
C LYS A 247 26.50 -4.20 -10.74
N MET A 248 27.38 -3.37 -11.33
CA MET A 248 27.09 -1.99 -11.71
C MET A 248 27.09 -1.91 -13.23
N ILE A 249 25.97 -1.44 -13.80
CA ILE A 249 25.78 -1.36 -15.25
C ILE A 249 25.34 0.04 -15.61
N ARG A 250 25.98 0.67 -16.60
CA ARG A 250 25.53 1.94 -17.17
C ARG A 250 24.56 1.68 -18.32
N ILE A 251 23.44 2.36 -18.28
CA ILE A 251 22.31 2.14 -19.21
C ILE A 251 21.80 3.50 -19.66
N GLN A 252 21.52 3.63 -20.96
CA GLN A 252 20.71 4.71 -21.47
C GLN A 252 19.24 4.26 -21.39
N ASN A 253 18.45 4.90 -20.52
CA ASN A 253 17.02 4.64 -20.40
C ASN A 253 16.30 4.95 -21.71
N ALA A 254 15.36 4.10 -22.09
CA ALA A 254 14.48 4.35 -23.22
C ALA A 254 13.61 5.58 -22.93
N PHE A 255 13.46 6.43 -23.95
CA PHE A 255 12.57 7.58 -23.85
C PHE A 255 11.13 7.16 -24.12
N VAL A 256 10.26 7.49 -23.20
CA VAL A 256 8.80 7.36 -23.33
C VAL A 256 8.23 8.77 -23.14
N SER A 257 7.57 9.29 -24.19
CA SER A 257 7.00 10.64 -24.12
C SER A 257 5.68 10.66 -23.33
N THR A 258 5.30 11.84 -22.85
CA THR A 258 4.01 12.03 -22.16
C THR A 258 2.85 11.64 -23.07
N GLU A 259 2.90 12.02 -24.35
CA GLU A 259 1.88 11.70 -25.34
C GLU A 259 1.76 10.19 -25.61
N GLU A 260 2.87 9.44 -25.50
CA GLU A 260 2.83 7.97 -25.60
C GLU A 260 2.13 7.36 -24.40
N VAL A 261 2.44 7.83 -23.19
CA VAL A 261 1.78 7.40 -21.94
C VAL A 261 0.28 7.71 -22.01
N GLU A 262 -0.10 8.92 -22.41
CA GLU A 262 -1.50 9.33 -22.56
C GLU A 262 -2.26 8.45 -23.57
N ARG A 263 -1.65 8.15 -24.73
CA ARG A 263 -2.26 7.26 -25.74
C ARG A 263 -2.48 5.85 -25.20
N VAL A 264 -1.51 5.29 -24.47
CA VAL A 264 -1.63 3.96 -23.85
C VAL A 264 -2.74 3.95 -22.83
N ASN A 265 -2.76 4.94 -21.93
CA ASN A 265 -3.75 5.06 -20.88
C ASN A 265 -5.17 5.29 -21.45
N ALA A 266 -5.31 6.12 -22.49
CA ALA A 266 -6.57 6.33 -23.18
C ALA A 266 -7.06 5.05 -23.88
N PHE A 267 -6.16 4.31 -24.52
CA PHE A 267 -6.49 3.04 -25.17
C PHE A 267 -7.01 2.01 -24.15
N ILE A 268 -6.37 1.91 -22.98
CA ILE A 268 -6.81 1.01 -21.92
C ILE A 268 -8.13 1.49 -21.31
N GLY A 269 -8.22 2.78 -20.97
CA GLY A 269 -9.40 3.35 -20.32
C GLY A 269 -10.68 3.32 -21.15
N ASN A 270 -10.55 3.26 -22.48
CA ASN A 270 -11.69 3.13 -23.41
C ASN A 270 -12.19 1.68 -23.59
N GLN A 271 -11.50 0.70 -23.01
CA GLN A 271 -11.96 -0.68 -23.01
C GLN A 271 -12.93 -0.95 -21.86
N VAL A 272 -13.65 -2.07 -21.94
CA VAL A 272 -14.49 -2.53 -20.83
C VAL A 272 -13.58 -2.96 -19.68
N GLY A 273 -13.65 -2.23 -18.57
CA GLY A 273 -12.91 -2.53 -17.34
C GLY A 273 -13.74 -3.26 -16.31
N TYR A 274 -13.20 -3.38 -15.11
CA TYR A 274 -13.97 -3.82 -13.94
C TYR A 274 -14.95 -2.72 -13.50
N ASN A 275 -15.96 -3.06 -12.72
CA ASN A 275 -16.95 -2.10 -12.23
C ASN A 275 -16.35 -1.03 -11.30
N HIS A 276 -15.26 -1.38 -10.62
CA HIS A 276 -14.54 -0.51 -9.69
C HIS A 276 -13.04 -0.87 -9.68
N PRO A 277 -12.16 0.01 -9.17
CA PRO A 277 -10.77 -0.32 -8.90
C PRO A 277 -10.62 -1.53 -7.98
N TYR A 278 -9.44 -2.16 -7.96
CA TYR A 278 -9.16 -3.19 -6.98
C TYR A 278 -9.14 -2.58 -5.57
N HIS A 279 -9.98 -3.09 -4.67
CA HIS A 279 -10.03 -2.58 -3.30
C HIS A 279 -8.95 -3.25 -2.44
N LEU A 280 -8.15 -2.40 -1.80
CA LEU A 280 -7.27 -2.81 -0.71
C LEU A 280 -8.11 -3.08 0.55
N PRO A 281 -7.62 -3.87 1.51
CA PRO A 281 -8.26 -3.99 2.82
C PRO A 281 -8.47 -2.61 3.47
N PRO A 282 -9.58 -2.39 4.19
CA PRO A 282 -9.80 -1.12 4.86
C PRO A 282 -8.71 -0.84 5.91
N PRO A 283 -8.40 0.44 6.21
CA PRO A 283 -7.54 0.83 7.33
C PRO A 283 -8.10 0.31 8.67
N ASP A 284 -7.24 0.23 9.72
CA ASP A 284 -7.66 -0.29 11.02
C ASP A 284 -8.78 0.56 11.67
N ASP A 285 -8.83 1.86 11.35
CA ASP A 285 -9.84 2.78 11.87
C ASP A 285 -11.20 2.67 11.14
N GLU A 286 -11.25 2.04 9.96
CA GLU A 286 -12.48 1.83 9.20
C GLU A 286 -13.09 0.41 9.38
N GLU A 287 -12.38 -0.54 10.00
CA GLU A 287 -13.02 -1.77 10.48
C GLU A 287 -14.07 -1.50 11.57
N GLY A 288 -14.15 -0.23 12.04
CA GLY A 288 -15.22 0.29 12.88
C GLY A 288 -16.33 1.07 12.15
N ALA A 289 -16.22 1.27 10.82
CA ALA A 289 -17.17 2.09 10.04
C ALA A 289 -18.06 1.29 9.07
N GLU A 290 -17.87 0.00 8.86
CA GLU A 290 -19.00 -0.86 8.51
C GLU A 290 -19.74 -1.21 9.81
N VAL A 291 -20.48 -0.24 10.29
CA VAL A 291 -21.69 -0.53 11.04
C VAL A 291 -22.63 -1.13 10.01
N ASP A 292 -22.58 -2.45 9.87
CA ASP A 292 -23.75 -3.20 9.47
C ASP A 292 -24.88 -2.65 10.35
N PRO A 293 -25.96 -2.12 9.78
CA PRO A 293 -27.07 -1.66 10.60
C PRO A 293 -27.47 -2.86 11.41
N LEU A 294 -27.18 -2.84 12.71
CA LEU A 294 -27.48 -3.81 13.73
C LEU A 294 -28.38 -4.91 13.20
N GLU A 295 -27.82 -6.07 12.79
CA GLU A 295 -28.59 -7.29 12.87
C GLU A 295 -29.06 -7.37 14.34
N LYS A 296 -30.34 -7.14 14.55
CA LYS A 296 -31.01 -7.34 15.84
C LYS A 296 -30.67 -8.74 16.28
N GLY A 297 -29.73 -8.90 17.22
CA GLY A 297 -29.63 -10.23 17.78
C GLY A 297 -28.48 -10.61 18.68
N GLU A 298 -27.31 -9.97 18.69
CA GLU A 298 -26.28 -10.42 19.63
C GLU A 298 -25.57 -9.25 20.30
N ARG A 299 -26.04 -8.90 21.52
CA ARG A 299 -25.27 -8.08 22.45
C ARG A 299 -24.02 -8.85 22.86
N ASP A 300 -22.88 -8.15 22.97
CA ASP A 300 -21.65 -8.75 23.53
C ASP A 300 -21.94 -9.26 24.95
N ASP A 301 -21.45 -10.44 25.29
CA ASP A 301 -21.62 -11.07 26.60
C ASP A 301 -21.21 -10.17 27.79
N LEU A 302 -20.33 -9.20 27.53
CA LEU A 302 -19.84 -8.23 28.50
C LEU A 302 -20.56 -6.87 28.46
N PHE A 303 -21.67 -6.76 27.70
CA PHE A 303 -22.43 -5.51 27.56
C PHE A 303 -22.89 -4.94 28.90
N GLU A 304 -23.53 -5.75 29.76
CA GLU A 304 -23.99 -5.32 31.07
C GLU A 304 -22.84 -4.91 32.00
N GLU A 305 -21.75 -5.67 31.97
CA GLU A 305 -20.58 -5.39 32.79
C GLU A 305 -19.89 -4.10 32.34
N ALA A 306 -19.81 -3.87 31.01
CA ALA A 306 -19.29 -2.64 30.43
C ALA A 306 -20.18 -1.43 30.78
N ALA A 307 -21.52 -1.57 30.73
CA ALA A 307 -22.48 -0.55 31.11
C ALA A 307 -22.28 -0.13 32.58
N LYS A 308 -22.20 -1.10 33.50
CA LYS A 308 -21.95 -0.86 34.91
C LYS A 308 -20.64 -0.12 35.17
N VAL A 309 -19.56 -0.51 34.47
CA VAL A 309 -18.25 0.16 34.58
C VAL A 309 -18.34 1.59 34.11
N VAL A 310 -19.02 1.89 33.02
CA VAL A 310 -19.15 3.23 32.44
C VAL A 310 -20.00 4.12 33.37
N VAL A 311 -21.14 3.63 33.83
CA VAL A 311 -22.03 4.37 34.78
C VAL A 311 -21.35 4.62 36.12
N LEU A 312 -20.68 3.61 36.69
CA LEU A 312 -19.96 3.75 37.97
C LEU A 312 -18.85 4.80 37.91
N HIS A 313 -18.15 4.91 36.76
CA HIS A 313 -17.03 5.84 36.63
C HIS A 313 -17.44 7.15 35.95
N GLN A 314 -18.68 7.28 35.49
CA GLN A 314 -19.21 8.43 34.73
C GLN A 314 -18.27 8.84 33.56
N GLN A 315 -17.75 7.84 32.86
CA GLN A 315 -16.79 8.05 31.79
C GLN A 315 -16.98 7.02 30.66
N GLY A 316 -17.50 7.44 29.52
CA GLY A 316 -17.69 6.63 28.32
C GLY A 316 -16.40 6.57 27.47
N SER A 317 -15.37 5.84 27.93
CA SER A 317 -14.11 5.77 27.20
C SER A 317 -13.66 4.32 26.94
N VAL A 318 -13.17 4.08 25.71
CA VAL A 318 -12.60 2.78 25.28
C VAL A 318 -11.46 2.36 26.22
N SER A 319 -10.58 3.29 26.60
CA SER A 319 -9.44 3.03 27.48
C SER A 319 -9.85 2.62 28.91
N LEU A 320 -10.99 3.09 29.39
CA LEU A 320 -11.56 2.66 30.67
C LEU A 320 -11.96 1.18 30.60
N LEU A 321 -12.72 0.80 29.58
CA LEU A 321 -13.17 -0.58 29.38
C LEU A 321 -12.00 -1.55 29.16
N GLN A 322 -11.02 -1.17 28.34
CA GLN A 322 -9.80 -1.98 28.15
C GLN A 322 -9.12 -2.31 29.48
N ARG A 323 -8.93 -1.28 30.32
CA ARG A 323 -8.23 -1.44 31.60
C ARG A 323 -9.03 -2.21 32.63
N LYS A 324 -10.35 -1.98 32.70
CA LYS A 324 -11.22 -2.59 33.72
C LYS A 324 -11.62 -4.01 33.38
N LEU A 325 -11.96 -4.26 32.11
CA LEU A 325 -12.43 -5.58 31.64
C LEU A 325 -11.31 -6.38 30.96
N LYS A 326 -10.08 -5.87 30.89
CA LYS A 326 -8.91 -6.49 30.25
C LYS A 326 -9.18 -6.90 28.78
N LEU A 327 -9.83 -6.03 28.03
CA LEU A 327 -10.22 -6.23 26.65
C LEU A 327 -9.20 -5.64 25.67
N GLY A 328 -9.17 -6.20 24.45
CA GLY A 328 -8.52 -5.55 23.32
C GLY A 328 -9.26 -4.27 22.89
N TYR A 329 -8.55 -3.35 22.21
CA TYR A 329 -9.09 -2.06 21.78
C TYR A 329 -10.39 -2.20 20.97
N ASN A 330 -10.41 -3.10 19.99
CA ASN A 330 -11.57 -3.28 19.09
C ASN A 330 -12.83 -3.78 19.82
N ARG A 331 -12.69 -4.72 20.77
CA ARG A 331 -13.85 -5.21 21.54
C ARG A 331 -14.37 -4.14 22.50
N ALA A 332 -13.47 -3.38 23.12
CA ALA A 332 -13.84 -2.25 23.98
C ALA A 332 -14.51 -1.12 23.19
N GLY A 333 -14.06 -0.85 21.94
CA GLY A 333 -14.69 0.09 21.01
C GLY A 333 -16.12 -0.34 20.66
N ARG A 334 -16.32 -1.59 20.20
CA ARG A 334 -17.66 -2.13 19.91
C ARG A 334 -18.61 -2.06 21.09
N LEU A 335 -18.14 -2.34 22.31
CA LEU A 335 -18.94 -2.20 23.53
C LEU A 335 -19.38 -0.75 23.76
N ILE A 336 -18.51 0.23 23.58
CA ILE A 336 -18.88 1.65 23.68
C ILE A 336 -19.93 2.04 22.62
N ASP A 337 -19.85 1.48 21.42
CA ASP A 337 -20.83 1.75 20.34
C ASP A 337 -22.18 1.05 20.63
N GLN A 338 -22.18 -0.13 21.19
CA GLN A 338 -23.40 -0.78 21.68
C GLN A 338 -24.03 -0.01 22.84
N LEU A 339 -23.22 0.54 23.76
CA LEU A 339 -23.68 1.40 24.84
C LEU A 339 -24.27 2.72 24.34
N TYR A 340 -23.74 3.27 23.23
CA TYR A 340 -24.31 4.44 22.57
C TYR A 340 -25.67 4.09 21.92
N ALA A 341 -25.74 3.01 21.19
CA ALA A 341 -27.02 2.55 20.58
C ALA A 341 -28.11 2.27 21.60
N ALA A 342 -27.71 1.80 22.79
CA ALA A 342 -28.58 1.56 23.93
C ALA A 342 -28.92 2.83 24.75
N GLY A 343 -28.36 4.00 24.42
CA GLY A 343 -28.61 5.26 25.13
C GLY A 343 -27.90 5.39 26.49
N VAL A 344 -26.90 4.56 26.78
CA VAL A 344 -26.10 4.65 28.00
C VAL A 344 -25.06 5.78 27.93
N VAL A 345 -24.46 5.99 26.74
CA VAL A 345 -23.48 7.05 26.49
C VAL A 345 -23.92 7.95 25.33
N GLY A 346 -23.41 9.17 25.30
CA GLY A 346 -23.64 10.14 24.24
C GLY A 346 -22.84 9.87 22.96
N PRO A 347 -23.01 10.72 21.94
CA PRO A 347 -22.32 10.58 20.67
C PRO A 347 -20.80 10.78 20.78
N TYR A 348 -20.06 10.30 19.78
CA TYR A 348 -18.62 10.43 19.70
C TYR A 348 -18.18 11.92 19.68
N GLN A 349 -17.23 12.28 20.54
CA GLN A 349 -16.72 13.66 20.71
C GLN A 349 -15.20 13.76 20.41
N GLY A 350 -14.70 13.00 19.44
CA GLY A 350 -13.28 13.00 19.09
C GLY A 350 -12.41 12.26 20.13
N SER A 351 -11.29 12.84 20.52
CA SER A 351 -10.35 12.21 21.45
C SER A 351 -10.77 12.22 22.93
N THR A 352 -11.93 12.81 23.25
CA THR A 352 -12.47 12.88 24.62
C THR A 352 -13.40 11.70 24.92
N ALA A 353 -13.53 11.34 26.20
CA ALA A 353 -14.51 10.34 26.63
C ALA A 353 -15.94 10.84 26.31
N ARG A 354 -16.83 9.92 25.87
CA ARG A 354 -18.25 10.25 25.66
C ARG A 354 -18.93 10.55 26.99
N ASP A 355 -19.87 11.47 26.98
CA ASP A 355 -20.69 11.77 28.15
C ASP A 355 -21.55 10.55 28.53
N VAL A 356 -21.74 10.29 29.81
CA VAL A 356 -22.62 9.23 30.29
C VAL A 356 -24.01 9.83 30.49
N LEU A 357 -25.02 9.23 29.89
CA LEU A 357 -26.39 9.74 29.90
C LEU A 357 -27.22 9.20 31.09
N ILE A 358 -26.70 8.16 31.75
CA ILE A 358 -27.33 7.51 32.91
C ILE A 358 -26.55 7.84 34.15
N GLU A 359 -27.22 8.35 35.20
CA GLU A 359 -26.57 8.80 36.41
C GLU A 359 -26.43 7.71 37.50
N THR A 360 -27.37 6.74 37.49
CA THR A 360 -27.49 5.75 38.58
C THR A 360 -27.53 4.31 38.07
N GLU A 361 -27.13 3.37 38.94
CA GLU A 361 -27.23 1.93 38.64
C GLU A 361 -28.71 1.43 38.55
N ASP A 362 -29.62 2.12 39.26
CA ASP A 362 -31.04 1.78 39.22
C ASP A 362 -31.64 2.12 37.85
N GLU A 363 -31.34 3.31 37.31
CA GLU A 363 -31.73 3.70 35.94
C GLU A 363 -31.16 2.78 34.88
N LEU A 364 -29.90 2.34 35.04
CA LEU A 364 -29.28 1.37 34.16
C LEU A 364 -30.02 0.03 34.18
N SER A 365 -30.41 -0.43 35.36
CA SER A 365 -31.13 -1.67 35.54
C SER A 365 -32.54 -1.66 34.89
N GLU A 366 -33.23 -0.50 34.94
CA GLU A 366 -34.49 -0.30 34.22
C GLU A 366 -34.30 -0.33 32.70
N LEU A 367 -33.29 0.39 32.18
CA LEU A 367 -32.99 0.39 30.77
C LEU A 367 -32.64 -1.00 30.22
N ILE A 368 -31.82 -1.78 30.95
CA ILE A 368 -31.47 -3.15 30.54
C ILE A 368 -32.71 -4.04 30.47
N ARG A 369 -33.66 -3.93 31.41
CA ARG A 369 -34.92 -4.67 31.38
C ARG A 369 -35.83 -4.31 30.20
N GLU A 370 -35.86 -3.02 29.82
CA GLU A 370 -36.60 -2.57 28.67
C GLU A 370 -36.01 -3.15 27.37
N LEU A 371 -34.69 -3.14 27.26
CA LEU A 371 -33.97 -3.68 26.12
C LEU A 371 -34.06 -5.24 26.00
N ASP A 372 -34.34 -5.95 27.07
CA ASP A 372 -34.53 -7.42 27.05
C ASP A 372 -35.98 -7.82 26.75
N THR A 373 -36.89 -6.84 26.71
CA THR A 373 -38.33 -7.07 26.43
C THR A 373 -38.71 -6.72 24.98
N GLU A 374 -37.85 -6.03 24.22
CA GLU A 374 -38.01 -5.77 22.76
C GLU A 374 -37.31 -6.85 21.92
#